data_3358ffabf28d700d8ccfb2c8879c7f8d
#
_entry.id   3358ffabf28d700d8ccfb2c8879c7f8d
#
_cell.length_a   1.000
_cell.length_b   1.000
_cell.length_c   1.000
_cell.angle_alpha   90.00
_cell.angle_beta   90.00
_cell.angle_gamma   90.00
#
_symmetry.space_group_name_H-M   'P 1'
#
loop_
_entity.id
_entity.type
_entity.pdbx_description
1 polymer ?
#
loop_
_entity_poly.entity_id
_entity_poly.type
_entity_poly.pdbx_seq_one_letter_code
_entity_poly.pdbx_strand_id
1 'polypeptide(L)'
;PDKPSITWHEVTYEPQKATVTYIDDTDNKRILSSESLEGDSKSVAVVSKDGTPYTTTSSIQDYENKGYEFVSDSTHGDNIVFDNDSSVDQRYEVHLKHGTVTVTPYDKTPVKPGDKINPNDPNSPKYKDDVKHDNLVKDAKQTVHYEGAGTDTPADSVTTRKDAFTRTVTYDKVPGKSTTSGCT
;
A
#
# COMPACT_ATOMS: atom_id res chain seq x y z
N PRO A 1 -66.19 -37.02 -14.60
CA PRO A 1 -64.92 -37.05 -13.93
C PRO A 1 -64.25 -35.71 -14.06
N ASP A 2 -63.92 -35.14 -12.90
CA ASP A 2 -63.24 -33.85 -12.81
C ASP A 2 -61.85 -33.97 -13.39
N LYS A 3 -61.53 -33.13 -14.38
CA LYS A 3 -60.16 -33.03 -14.88
C LYS A 3 -59.31 -32.32 -13.84
N PRO A 4 -58.14 -32.84 -13.48
CA PRO A 4 -57.23 -32.13 -12.57
C PRO A 4 -56.83 -30.80 -13.19
N SER A 5 -57.04 -29.72 -12.48
CA SER A 5 -56.56 -28.39 -12.89
C SER A 5 -55.09 -28.28 -12.52
N ILE A 6 -54.27 -27.94 -13.51
CA ILE A 6 -52.85 -27.64 -13.28
C ILE A 6 -52.73 -26.14 -13.06
N THR A 7 -52.29 -25.73 -11.90
CA THR A 7 -51.97 -24.33 -11.61
C THR A 7 -50.49 -24.07 -11.89
N TRP A 8 -50.23 -23.17 -12.83
CA TRP A 8 -48.86 -22.74 -13.13
C TRP A 8 -48.50 -21.61 -12.21
N HIS A 9 -47.38 -21.75 -11.51
CA HIS A 9 -46.77 -20.68 -10.75
C HIS A 9 -45.58 -20.14 -11.55
N GLU A 10 -45.54 -18.84 -11.75
CA GLU A 10 -44.39 -18.17 -12.33
C GLU A 10 -43.32 -18.06 -11.25
N VAL A 11 -42.18 -18.72 -11.48
CA VAL A 11 -41.01 -18.64 -10.61
C VAL A 11 -40.11 -17.57 -11.18
N THR A 12 -40.00 -16.46 -10.50
CA THR A 12 -39.05 -15.41 -10.85
C THR A 12 -37.67 -15.80 -10.32
N TYR A 13 -36.73 -15.95 -11.21
CA TYR A 13 -35.32 -16.17 -10.84
C TYR A 13 -34.70 -14.86 -10.33
N GLU A 14 -34.24 -14.87 -9.09
CA GLU A 14 -33.48 -13.76 -8.51
C GLU A 14 -32.07 -14.23 -8.19
N PRO A 15 -31.03 -13.66 -8.85
CA PRO A 15 -29.66 -14.01 -8.50
C PRO A 15 -29.32 -13.50 -7.11
N GLN A 16 -28.53 -14.28 -6.40
CA GLN A 16 -27.89 -13.84 -5.17
C GLN A 16 -26.74 -12.87 -5.52
N LYS A 17 -26.49 -11.92 -4.63
CA LYS A 17 -25.46 -10.90 -4.82
C LYS A 17 -24.48 -10.87 -3.66
N ALA A 18 -23.23 -10.63 -3.99
CA ALA A 18 -22.18 -10.36 -3.03
C ALA A 18 -21.31 -9.21 -3.52
N THR A 19 -20.82 -8.41 -2.62
CA THR A 19 -19.90 -7.30 -2.91
C THR A 19 -18.65 -7.45 -2.06
N VAL A 20 -17.49 -7.34 -2.69
CA VAL A 20 -16.20 -7.29 -2.02
C VAL A 20 -15.63 -5.89 -2.20
N THR A 21 -15.39 -5.19 -1.11
CA THR A 21 -14.88 -3.82 -1.10
C THR A 21 -13.46 -3.79 -0.56
N TYR A 22 -12.55 -3.16 -1.32
CA TYR A 22 -11.15 -2.97 -0.95
C TYR A 22 -10.99 -1.56 -0.40
N ILE A 23 -10.49 -1.45 0.84
CA ILE A 23 -10.50 -0.21 1.63
C ILE A 23 -9.09 0.17 2.03
N ASP A 24 -8.74 1.44 1.85
CA ASP A 24 -7.49 2.04 2.30
C ASP A 24 -7.67 2.66 3.68
N ASP A 25 -7.17 1.98 4.70
CA ASP A 25 -7.26 2.43 6.10
C ASP A 25 -6.38 3.65 6.39
N THR A 26 -5.33 3.86 5.61
CA THR A 26 -4.44 5.03 5.78
C THR A 26 -5.08 6.32 5.28
N ASP A 27 -5.94 6.25 4.26
CA ASP A 27 -6.60 7.41 3.66
C ASP A 27 -8.09 7.46 4.03
N ASN A 28 -8.39 7.61 5.31
CA ASN A 28 -9.75 7.74 5.84
C ASN A 28 -10.74 6.67 5.35
N LYS A 29 -10.29 5.43 5.24
CA LYS A 29 -11.08 4.30 4.77
C LYS A 29 -11.65 4.53 3.36
N ARG A 30 -10.87 5.14 2.49
CA ARG A 30 -11.24 5.33 1.10
C ARG A 30 -11.45 3.99 0.41
N ILE A 31 -12.51 3.89 -0.36
CA ILE A 31 -12.76 2.71 -1.18
C ILE A 31 -11.82 2.75 -2.39
N LEU A 32 -10.96 1.74 -2.52
CA LEU A 32 -10.04 1.59 -3.63
C LEU A 32 -10.73 0.96 -4.83
N SER A 33 -11.51 -0.08 -4.60
CA SER A 33 -12.30 -0.78 -5.60
C SER A 33 -13.39 -1.60 -4.94
N SER A 34 -14.39 -1.99 -5.74
CA SER A 34 -15.44 -2.91 -5.34
C SER A 34 -15.69 -3.92 -6.45
N GLU A 35 -15.86 -5.18 -6.06
CA GLU A 35 -16.28 -6.25 -6.96
C GLU A 35 -17.72 -6.64 -6.64
N SER A 36 -18.57 -6.64 -7.66
CA SER A 36 -19.95 -7.11 -7.56
C SER A 36 -20.06 -8.50 -8.21
N LEU A 37 -20.55 -9.44 -7.44
CA LEU A 37 -20.68 -10.84 -7.83
C LEU A 37 -22.15 -11.25 -7.79
N GLU A 38 -22.56 -12.02 -8.77
CA GLU A 38 -23.93 -12.56 -8.87
C GLU A 38 -23.88 -14.05 -9.19
N GLY A 39 -24.83 -14.79 -8.67
CA GLY A 39 -24.93 -16.22 -8.97
C GLY A 39 -26.10 -16.88 -8.27
N ASP A 40 -26.24 -18.16 -8.51
CA ASP A 40 -27.30 -18.96 -7.93
C ASP A 40 -27.08 -19.18 -6.43
N SER A 41 -28.16 -19.32 -5.70
CA SER A 41 -28.11 -19.73 -4.30
C SER A 41 -27.23 -20.97 -4.13
N LYS A 42 -26.37 -20.93 -3.13
CA LYS A 42 -25.41 -21.99 -2.77
C LYS A 42 -24.34 -22.31 -3.80
N SER A 43 -24.25 -21.55 -4.88
CA SER A 43 -23.14 -21.66 -5.84
C SER A 43 -21.93 -20.85 -5.38
N VAL A 44 -20.75 -21.20 -5.91
CA VAL A 44 -19.52 -20.45 -5.69
C VAL A 44 -19.47 -19.27 -6.64
N ALA A 45 -19.12 -18.08 -6.13
CA ALA A 45 -18.92 -16.91 -6.96
C ALA A 45 -17.72 -17.10 -7.88
N VAL A 46 -17.87 -16.73 -9.15
CA VAL A 46 -16.85 -16.92 -10.18
C VAL A 46 -16.47 -15.59 -10.83
N VAL A 47 -15.21 -15.48 -11.30
CA VAL A 47 -14.68 -14.26 -11.93
C VAL A 47 -15.09 -14.14 -13.39
N SER A 48 -15.39 -15.27 -14.05
CA SER A 48 -15.63 -15.32 -15.48
C SER A 48 -16.48 -16.53 -15.89
N LYS A 49 -16.83 -16.54 -17.16
CA LYS A 49 -17.63 -17.63 -17.74
C LYS A 49 -16.94 -19.00 -17.73
N ASP A 50 -15.64 -19.07 -17.46
CA ASP A 50 -14.91 -20.34 -17.39
C ASP A 50 -15.09 -21.07 -16.05
N GLY A 51 -15.80 -20.46 -15.08
CA GLY A 51 -16.07 -21.07 -13.80
C GLY A 51 -14.94 -20.95 -12.77
N THR A 52 -13.91 -20.14 -13.04
CA THR A 52 -12.85 -19.90 -12.05
C THR A 52 -13.43 -19.20 -10.82
N PRO A 53 -13.29 -19.78 -9.61
CA PRO A 53 -13.77 -19.13 -8.39
C PRO A 53 -13.12 -17.76 -8.18
N TYR A 54 -13.92 -16.77 -7.75
CA TYR A 54 -13.40 -15.51 -7.29
C TYR A 54 -12.80 -15.67 -5.90
N THR A 55 -11.56 -15.24 -5.73
CA THR A 55 -10.92 -15.05 -4.43
C THR A 55 -10.25 -13.68 -4.38
N THR A 56 -10.02 -13.18 -3.18
CA THR A 56 -9.35 -11.88 -2.98
C THR A 56 -7.84 -11.94 -3.21
N THR A 57 -7.26 -13.12 -3.34
CA THR A 57 -5.80 -13.32 -3.34
C THR A 57 -5.09 -12.52 -4.42
N SER A 58 -5.58 -12.56 -5.67
CA SER A 58 -4.91 -11.87 -6.78
C SER A 58 -5.02 -10.35 -6.67
N SER A 59 -6.17 -9.84 -6.23
CA SER A 59 -6.36 -8.39 -6.02
C SER A 59 -5.50 -7.88 -4.87
N ILE A 60 -5.40 -8.62 -3.78
CA ILE A 60 -4.51 -8.28 -2.66
C ILE A 60 -3.05 -8.24 -3.14
N GLN A 61 -2.62 -9.23 -3.92
CA GLN A 61 -1.27 -9.25 -4.48
C GLN A 61 -1.01 -8.02 -5.38
N ASP A 62 -1.97 -7.63 -6.21
CA ASP A 62 -1.85 -6.45 -7.06
C ASP A 62 -1.71 -5.16 -6.22
N TYR A 63 -2.47 -5.04 -5.15
CA TYR A 63 -2.33 -3.92 -4.22
C TYR A 63 -0.99 -3.93 -3.48
N GLU A 64 -0.53 -5.10 -3.04
CA GLU A 64 0.80 -5.22 -2.41
C GLU A 64 1.92 -4.79 -3.37
N ASN A 65 1.82 -5.16 -4.64
CA ASN A 65 2.76 -4.71 -5.67
C ASN A 65 2.77 -3.18 -5.84
N LYS A 66 1.66 -2.51 -5.54
CA LYS A 66 1.52 -1.05 -5.57
C LYS A 66 1.90 -0.35 -4.27
N GLY A 67 2.40 -1.08 -3.30
CA GLY A 67 2.90 -0.52 -2.05
C GLY A 67 1.97 -0.64 -0.86
N TYR A 68 0.79 -1.22 -1.02
CA TYR A 68 -0.12 -1.48 0.09
C TYR A 68 0.35 -2.67 0.94
N GLU A 69 -0.03 -2.66 2.19
CA GLU A 69 0.11 -3.79 3.11
C GLU A 69 -1.25 -4.34 3.50
N PHE A 70 -1.34 -5.66 3.59
CA PHE A 70 -2.55 -6.35 4.01
C PHE A 70 -2.84 -6.10 5.50
N VAL A 71 -4.10 -5.81 5.83
CA VAL A 71 -4.57 -5.64 7.20
C VAL A 71 -5.55 -6.78 7.57
N SER A 72 -6.63 -6.89 6.83
CA SER A 72 -7.65 -7.92 7.09
C SER A 72 -8.48 -8.23 5.85
N ASP A 73 -9.07 -9.41 5.85
CA ASP A 73 -9.94 -9.89 4.79
C ASP A 73 -11.06 -10.72 5.41
N SER A 74 -12.30 -10.24 5.33
CA SER A 74 -13.44 -10.94 5.89
C SER A 74 -13.81 -12.23 5.14
N THR A 75 -13.28 -12.43 3.92
CA THR A 75 -13.42 -13.70 3.18
C THR A 75 -12.38 -14.74 3.60
N HIS A 76 -11.34 -14.33 4.33
CA HIS A 76 -10.19 -15.16 4.68
C HIS A 76 -9.45 -15.77 3.49
N GLY A 77 -9.62 -15.21 2.28
CA GLY A 77 -9.08 -15.75 1.04
C GLY A 77 -9.84 -16.96 0.49
N ASP A 78 -10.94 -17.32 1.11
CA ASP A 78 -11.78 -18.46 0.71
C ASP A 78 -12.70 -18.12 -0.47
N ASN A 79 -13.23 -19.16 -1.10
CA ASN A 79 -14.31 -19.00 -2.06
C ASN A 79 -15.53 -18.38 -1.39
N ILE A 80 -16.23 -17.52 -2.12
CA ILE A 80 -17.49 -16.94 -1.67
C ILE A 80 -18.62 -17.85 -2.15
N VAL A 81 -19.41 -18.35 -1.22
CA VAL A 81 -20.61 -19.15 -1.51
C VAL A 81 -21.85 -18.29 -1.28
N PHE A 82 -22.69 -18.16 -2.29
CA PHE A 82 -23.92 -17.41 -2.15
C PHE A 82 -24.87 -18.09 -1.17
N ASP A 83 -25.47 -17.29 -0.30
CA ASP A 83 -26.49 -17.77 0.63
C ASP A 83 -27.83 -17.98 -0.08
N ASN A 84 -28.88 -18.19 0.69
CA ASN A 84 -30.24 -18.41 0.18
C ASN A 84 -31.18 -17.22 0.49
N ASP A 85 -30.63 -16.06 0.81
CA ASP A 85 -31.39 -14.86 1.15
C ASP A 85 -31.14 -13.76 0.12
N SER A 86 -32.04 -13.64 -0.87
CA SER A 86 -31.95 -12.61 -1.91
C SER A 86 -32.35 -11.22 -1.43
N SER A 87 -32.90 -11.10 -0.22
CA SER A 87 -33.32 -9.81 0.34
C SER A 87 -32.15 -8.98 0.87
N VAL A 88 -31.01 -9.62 1.15
CA VAL A 88 -29.81 -8.98 1.71
C VAL A 88 -28.60 -9.42 0.91
N ASP A 89 -27.88 -8.45 0.34
CA ASP A 89 -26.61 -8.71 -0.33
C ASP A 89 -25.52 -9.06 0.69
N GLN A 90 -24.73 -10.09 0.36
CA GLN A 90 -23.56 -10.42 1.15
C GLN A 90 -22.48 -9.35 0.93
N ARG A 91 -21.85 -8.91 2.01
CA ARG A 91 -20.84 -7.87 1.97
C ARG A 91 -19.56 -8.34 2.65
N TYR A 92 -18.47 -8.15 1.94
CA TYR A 92 -17.12 -8.48 2.41
C TYR A 92 -16.22 -7.28 2.27
N GLU A 93 -15.27 -7.16 3.17
CA GLU A 93 -14.30 -6.07 3.19
C GLU A 93 -12.88 -6.62 3.26
N VAL A 94 -12.01 -6.05 2.45
CA VAL A 94 -10.56 -6.22 2.53
C VAL A 94 -9.97 -4.88 2.94
N HIS A 95 -9.27 -4.85 4.05
CA HIS A 95 -8.60 -3.67 4.55
C HIS A 95 -7.12 -3.72 4.21
N LEU A 96 -6.64 -2.64 3.66
CA LEU A 96 -5.25 -2.40 3.26
C LEU A 96 -4.79 -1.10 3.91
N LYS A 97 -3.49 -0.96 4.11
CA LYS A 97 -2.86 0.28 4.55
C LYS A 97 -1.67 0.60 3.67
N HIS A 98 -1.18 1.83 3.71
CA HIS A 98 0.03 2.18 2.99
C HIS A 98 1.25 1.53 3.66
N GLY A 99 2.07 0.85 2.86
CA GLY A 99 3.41 0.48 3.26
C GLY A 99 4.33 1.70 3.26
N THR A 100 5.37 1.65 4.06
CA THR A 100 6.42 2.67 4.12
C THR A 100 7.79 2.04 3.97
N VAL A 101 8.75 2.83 3.52
CA VAL A 101 10.15 2.45 3.46
C VAL A 101 11.00 3.58 4.02
N THR A 102 11.93 3.25 4.89
CA THR A 102 12.86 4.20 5.49
C THR A 102 14.24 4.01 4.89
N VAL A 103 14.82 5.10 4.40
CA VAL A 103 16.18 5.16 3.86
C VAL A 103 17.09 5.77 4.89
N THR A 104 18.15 5.05 5.23
CA THR A 104 19.19 5.49 6.18
C THR A 104 20.54 5.64 5.48
N PRO A 105 21.47 6.44 6.03
CA PRO A 105 22.78 6.64 5.38
C PRO A 105 23.65 5.39 5.36
N TYR A 106 23.34 4.38 6.15
CA TYR A 106 24.16 3.16 6.33
C TYR A 106 23.44 1.88 5.91
N ASP A 107 22.46 1.97 5.03
CA ASP A 107 21.78 0.80 4.49
C ASP A 107 22.75 -0.11 3.73
N LYS A 108 22.65 -1.41 3.92
CA LYS A 108 23.52 -2.39 3.25
C LYS A 108 23.37 -2.36 1.73
N THR A 109 22.15 -2.08 1.26
CA THR A 109 21.85 -1.94 -0.17
C THR A 109 21.25 -0.56 -0.39
N PRO A 110 22.09 0.47 -0.62
CA PRO A 110 21.61 1.83 -0.79
C PRO A 110 20.71 1.95 -2.01
N VAL A 111 19.60 2.66 -1.86
CA VAL A 111 18.75 3.05 -2.98
C VAL A 111 19.30 4.32 -3.63
N LYS A 112 18.96 4.53 -4.89
CA LYS A 112 19.42 5.70 -5.68
C LYS A 112 18.22 6.52 -6.12
N PRO A 113 18.37 7.84 -6.29
CA PRO A 113 17.35 8.65 -6.94
C PRO A 113 16.95 8.05 -8.29
N GLY A 114 15.66 7.97 -8.55
CA GLY A 114 15.13 7.38 -9.77
C GLY A 114 14.84 5.88 -9.70
N ASP A 115 15.30 5.18 -8.66
CA ASP A 115 14.91 3.78 -8.42
C ASP A 115 13.43 3.72 -8.06
N LYS A 116 12.76 2.65 -8.50
CA LYS A 116 11.37 2.40 -8.12
C LYS A 116 11.27 2.06 -6.64
N ILE A 117 10.33 2.69 -5.95
CA ILE A 117 10.01 2.35 -4.55
C ILE A 117 9.37 0.96 -4.49
N ASN A 118 8.50 0.65 -5.43
CA ASN A 118 7.85 -0.66 -5.58
C ASN A 118 8.38 -1.36 -6.84
N PRO A 119 9.35 -2.26 -6.74
CA PRO A 119 10.02 -2.83 -7.91
C PRO A 119 9.09 -3.57 -8.87
N ASN A 120 8.02 -4.16 -8.36
CA ASN A 120 7.06 -4.95 -9.15
C ASN A 120 5.93 -4.11 -9.77
N ASP A 121 5.93 -2.79 -9.56
CA ASP A 121 4.95 -1.88 -10.11
C ASP A 121 5.58 -1.05 -11.23
N PRO A 122 5.13 -1.21 -12.51
CA PRO A 122 5.64 -0.39 -13.61
C PRO A 122 5.43 1.11 -13.41
N ASN A 123 4.41 1.49 -12.64
CA ASN A 123 4.06 2.88 -12.33
C ASN A 123 4.49 3.30 -10.93
N SER A 124 5.46 2.60 -10.34
CA SER A 124 5.94 2.92 -9.00
C SER A 124 6.41 4.36 -8.88
N PRO A 125 6.12 5.03 -7.75
CA PRO A 125 6.85 6.23 -7.40
C PRO A 125 8.34 5.93 -7.28
N LYS A 126 9.16 6.95 -7.50
CA LYS A 126 10.61 6.84 -7.51
C LYS A 126 11.22 7.62 -6.36
N TYR A 127 12.35 7.13 -5.88
CA TYR A 127 13.15 7.86 -4.90
C TYR A 127 13.64 9.19 -5.51
N LYS A 128 13.69 10.21 -4.67
CA LYS A 128 14.17 11.56 -5.02
C LYS A 128 15.61 11.76 -4.55
N ASP A 129 16.17 12.93 -4.82
CA ASP A 129 17.55 13.28 -4.46
C ASP A 129 17.83 13.27 -2.94
N ASP A 130 16.79 13.34 -2.11
CA ASP A 130 16.92 13.29 -0.65
C ASP A 130 17.49 11.97 -0.12
N VAL A 131 17.52 10.91 -0.94
CA VAL A 131 18.16 9.62 -0.58
C VAL A 131 19.65 9.57 -0.88
N LYS A 132 20.22 10.59 -1.53
CA LYS A 132 21.67 10.66 -1.74
C LYS A 132 22.40 10.71 -0.41
N HIS A 133 23.53 10.01 -0.31
CA HIS A 133 24.31 9.94 0.92
C HIS A 133 24.63 11.34 1.46
N ASP A 134 25.04 12.28 0.59
CA ASP A 134 25.35 13.65 0.99
C ASP A 134 24.16 14.43 1.55
N ASN A 135 22.95 13.99 1.26
CA ASN A 135 21.71 14.56 1.84
C ASN A 135 21.30 13.88 3.14
N LEU A 136 21.87 12.71 3.43
CA LEU A 136 21.57 11.93 4.64
C LEU A 136 22.62 12.14 5.74
N VAL A 137 23.81 12.63 5.38
CA VAL A 137 24.89 12.93 6.32
C VAL A 137 25.40 14.34 6.10
N LYS A 138 25.85 14.96 7.19
CA LYS A 138 26.54 16.25 7.16
C LYS A 138 27.75 16.20 8.06
N ASP A 139 28.84 16.82 7.59
CA ASP A 139 30.02 17.02 8.38
C ASP A 139 29.90 18.28 9.26
N ALA A 140 30.51 18.25 10.42
CA ALA A 140 30.68 19.44 11.25
C ALA A 140 32.10 19.94 11.11
N LYS A 141 32.26 21.25 10.97
CA LYS A 141 33.54 21.93 10.97
C LYS A 141 33.67 22.84 12.17
N GLN A 142 34.79 22.76 12.86
CA GLN A 142 35.14 23.68 13.91
C GLN A 142 36.40 24.42 13.49
N THR A 143 36.30 25.75 13.47
CA THR A 143 37.45 26.63 13.20
C THR A 143 37.83 27.31 14.48
N VAL A 144 39.10 27.17 14.86
CA VAL A 144 39.70 27.92 15.98
C VAL A 144 40.54 29.05 15.40
N HIS A 145 40.16 30.27 15.71
CA HIS A 145 40.86 31.47 15.29
C HIS A 145 41.71 31.97 16.43
N TYR A 146 43.00 32.22 16.17
CA TYR A 146 43.96 32.71 17.13
C TYR A 146 44.24 34.19 16.90
N GLU A 147 44.25 34.98 17.98
CA GLU A 147 44.54 36.42 17.94
C GLU A 147 45.57 36.82 18.97
N GLY A 148 46.23 37.93 18.72
CA GLY A 148 46.95 38.68 19.77
C GLY A 148 48.46 38.41 19.93
N ALA A 149 49.05 37.54 19.13
CA ALA A 149 50.50 37.25 19.20
C ALA A 149 51.32 37.95 18.09
N GLY A 150 50.76 38.89 17.37
CA GLY A 150 51.42 39.61 16.28
C GLY A 150 51.85 38.64 15.16
N THR A 151 53.13 38.70 14.76
CA THR A 151 53.69 37.81 13.70
C THR A 151 53.77 36.33 14.11
N ASP A 152 53.69 36.05 15.41
CA ASP A 152 53.70 34.67 15.95
C ASP A 152 52.29 34.10 16.15
N THR A 153 51.25 34.81 15.69
CA THR A 153 49.89 34.31 15.75
C THR A 153 49.74 33.06 14.87
N PRO A 154 49.37 31.91 15.45
CA PRO A 154 49.15 30.70 14.67
C PRO A 154 48.05 30.87 13.62
N ALA A 155 48.21 30.16 12.51
CA ALA A 155 47.11 30.06 11.53
C ALA A 155 45.86 29.42 12.16
N ASP A 156 44.72 29.74 11.62
CA ASP A 156 43.47 29.14 12.02
C ASP A 156 43.54 27.60 11.98
N SER A 157 43.01 26.96 12.97
CA SER A 157 42.89 25.50 13.00
C SER A 157 41.48 25.11 12.62
N VAL A 158 41.34 24.26 11.60
CA VAL A 158 40.07 23.72 11.12
C VAL A 158 40.02 22.23 11.43
N THR A 159 39.04 21.83 12.22
CA THR A 159 38.76 20.41 12.50
C THR A 159 37.48 20.02 11.81
N THR A 160 37.52 18.97 11.00
CA THR A 160 36.35 18.40 10.35
C THR A 160 35.97 17.13 11.07
N ARG A 161 34.72 17.06 11.50
CA ARG A 161 34.08 15.87 12.06
C ARG A 161 33.18 15.29 10.99
N LYS A 162 33.58 14.18 10.38
CA LYS A 162 32.79 13.51 9.34
C LYS A 162 31.58 12.86 9.92
N ASP A 163 30.50 12.87 9.15
CA ASP A 163 29.21 12.22 9.49
C ASP A 163 28.68 12.62 10.87
N ALA A 164 28.94 13.88 11.27
CA ALA A 164 28.53 14.41 12.58
C ALA A 164 27.01 14.45 12.74
N PHE A 165 26.30 14.66 11.64
CA PHE A 165 24.84 14.72 11.60
C PHE A 165 24.30 13.73 10.58
N THR A 166 23.33 12.93 10.99
CA THR A 166 22.65 11.96 10.12
C THR A 166 21.16 12.18 10.18
N ARG A 167 20.49 11.82 9.10
CA ARG A 167 19.03 11.80 9.05
C ARG A 167 18.55 10.56 8.28
N THR A 168 17.29 10.23 8.49
CA THR A 168 16.58 9.22 7.71
C THR A 168 15.45 9.88 6.94
N VAL A 169 15.05 9.26 5.83
CA VAL A 169 13.93 9.69 5.01
C VAL A 169 12.95 8.54 4.91
N THR A 170 11.69 8.80 5.22
CA THR A 170 10.62 7.80 5.09
C THR A 170 9.72 8.15 3.92
N TYR A 171 9.50 7.18 3.05
CA TYR A 171 8.60 7.29 1.91
C TYR A 171 7.34 6.47 2.16
N ASP A 172 6.20 7.02 1.79
CA ASP A 172 4.98 6.27 1.56
C ASP A 172 5.16 5.49 0.24
N LYS A 173 4.94 4.18 0.27
CA LYS A 173 5.07 3.34 -0.93
C LYS A 173 3.93 3.53 -1.92
N VAL A 174 2.81 4.08 -1.47
CA VAL A 174 1.63 4.29 -2.33
C VAL A 174 1.73 5.66 -2.98
N PRO A 175 1.64 5.76 -4.32
CA PRO A 175 1.68 7.05 -5.00
C PRO A 175 0.47 7.92 -4.62
N GLY A 176 0.70 9.24 -4.39
CA GLY A 176 -0.37 10.20 -4.27
C GLY A 176 -0.35 11.17 -3.10
N LYS A 177 0.43 10.94 -2.04
CA LYS A 177 0.66 11.95 -0.98
C LYS A 177 2.07 11.83 -0.43
N SER A 178 2.85 12.87 -0.63
CA SER A 178 4.14 13.03 0.04
C SER A 178 3.90 13.41 1.49
N THR A 179 4.18 12.50 2.41
CA THR A 179 4.35 12.86 3.81
C THR A 179 5.83 13.07 4.05
N THR A 180 6.25 14.32 4.07
CA THR A 180 7.59 14.68 4.54
C THR A 180 7.53 14.63 6.07
N SER A 181 8.09 13.60 6.67
CA SER A 181 8.25 13.59 8.13
C SER A 181 9.52 14.37 8.49
N GLY A 182 9.34 15.27 9.44
CA GLY A 182 10.37 16.19 9.87
C GLY A 182 11.55 15.53 10.57
N CYS A 183 12.64 16.29 10.60
CA CYS A 183 13.84 16.06 11.41
C CYS A 183 13.50 15.83 12.89
N THR A 184 14.12 14.84 13.47
CA THR A 184 14.43 14.81 14.90
C THR A 184 15.90 15.13 15.09
#